data_df70e76059a385c855d55ce8be31dd11
#
_entry.id   df70e76059a385c855d55ce8be31dd11
#
_cell.length_a   1.000
_cell.length_b   1.000
_cell.length_c   1.000
_cell.angle_alpha   90.00
_cell.angle_beta   90.00
_cell.angle_gamma   90.00
#
_symmetry.space_group_name_H-M   'P 1'
#
loop_
_entity.id
_entity.type
_entity.pdbx_description
1 polymer ?
#
loop_
_entity_poly.entity_id
_entity_poly.type
_entity_poly.pdbx_seq_one_letter_code
_entity_poly.pdbx_strand_id
1 'polypeptide(L)'
;MPKFFFLRDALNACNSDQIIIAEDKSSAGNKQFYVDSVLSLSVLYSSLINRHWYECLQENRPTRFFLDVESTSPVDIDSLLKYCSVSIQYFFKANGRTAAPQFQVLDSCSSTKVSYHIICTNFYLHNVYHVGAFVRRLVLTMIHNGQDSSAIDTAVYTKNRMFRVNGSTKFGSERRLKHDLSWTQLLVQSPLPTLEVLHCNEIDESTPVSTSSHPSSLFQISDTGQWIASTNINYRATLEESTSTCCLLFDPILNWLDSNLEAETSRYEYKLKGNGHFMVQSGSKVCQISKREHKGNHIWFRFDTVKQHVYQHCYDSDCKHQEPICIEIPSSCWDQWNKAWNETVPYIEE
;
A
#
# COMPACT_ATOMS: atom_id res chain seq x y z
N MET A 1 -0.75 -32.38 -12.71
CA MET A 1 -0.79 -30.95 -12.34
C MET A 1 -0.35 -30.12 -13.53
N PRO A 2 -1.17 -29.19 -14.02
CA PRO A 2 -0.83 -28.31 -15.13
C PRO A 2 0.32 -27.37 -14.76
N LYS A 3 1.24 -27.18 -15.72
CA LYS A 3 2.41 -26.29 -15.60
C LYS A 3 2.39 -25.29 -16.73
N PHE A 4 2.67 -24.02 -16.43
CA PHE A 4 2.66 -22.93 -17.40
C PHE A 4 3.97 -22.15 -17.34
N PHE A 5 4.42 -21.65 -18.46
CA PHE A 5 5.60 -20.77 -18.56
C PHE A 5 5.23 -19.29 -18.54
N PHE A 6 3.99 -18.97 -18.89
CA PHE A 6 3.49 -17.60 -18.88
C PHE A 6 2.36 -17.44 -17.86
N LEU A 7 2.43 -16.37 -17.09
CA LEU A 7 1.42 -16.05 -16.08
C LEU A 7 0.03 -15.90 -16.70
N ARG A 8 -0.07 -15.29 -17.88
CA ARG A 8 -1.35 -15.11 -18.60
C ARG A 8 -2.06 -16.47 -18.81
N ASP A 9 -1.32 -17.49 -19.19
CA ASP A 9 -1.89 -18.80 -19.48
C ASP A 9 -2.31 -19.51 -18.18
N ALA A 10 -1.56 -19.32 -17.10
CA ALA A 10 -1.93 -19.81 -15.77
C ALA A 10 -3.19 -19.10 -15.23
N LEU A 11 -3.31 -17.79 -15.44
CA LEU A 11 -4.51 -17.02 -15.06
C LEU A 11 -5.75 -17.50 -15.82
N ASN A 12 -5.61 -17.73 -17.12
CA ASN A 12 -6.71 -18.20 -17.97
C ASN A 12 -7.17 -19.64 -17.61
N ALA A 13 -6.25 -20.47 -17.09
CA ALA A 13 -6.55 -21.84 -16.69
C ALA A 13 -7.04 -21.98 -15.25
N CYS A 14 -6.90 -20.95 -14.42
CA CYS A 14 -7.20 -21.01 -13.00
C CYS A 14 -8.70 -20.81 -12.73
N ASN A 15 -9.33 -21.81 -12.12
CA ASN A 15 -10.71 -21.75 -11.68
C ASN A 15 -10.84 -21.13 -10.28
N SER A 16 -12.10 -20.91 -9.85
CA SER A 16 -12.40 -20.26 -8.57
C SER A 16 -11.90 -21.03 -7.34
N ASP A 17 -11.84 -22.36 -7.42
CA ASP A 17 -11.41 -23.29 -6.35
C ASP A 17 -9.91 -23.62 -6.38
N GLN A 18 -9.17 -23.06 -7.34
CA GLN A 18 -7.74 -23.28 -7.52
C GLN A 18 -6.93 -22.05 -7.15
N ILE A 19 -5.64 -22.24 -6.91
CA ILE A 19 -4.67 -21.14 -6.72
C ILE A 19 -3.54 -21.24 -7.75
N ILE A 20 -2.83 -20.14 -7.92
CA ILE A 20 -1.64 -20.07 -8.76
C ILE A 20 -0.42 -19.95 -7.86
N ILE A 21 0.49 -20.89 -7.98
CA ILE A 21 1.81 -20.83 -7.36
C ILE A 21 2.85 -20.59 -8.45
N ALA A 22 3.72 -19.61 -8.23
CA ALA A 22 4.89 -19.36 -9.05
C ALA A 22 6.13 -19.92 -8.38
N GLU A 23 6.99 -20.56 -9.15
CA GLU A 23 8.29 -21.05 -8.70
C GLU A 23 9.40 -20.36 -9.47
N ASP A 24 10.38 -19.75 -8.78
CA ASP A 24 11.58 -19.23 -9.41
C ASP A 24 12.47 -20.38 -9.89
N LYS A 25 12.83 -20.36 -11.18
CA LYS A 25 13.68 -21.37 -11.83
C LYS A 25 15.10 -20.90 -12.07
N SER A 26 15.35 -19.60 -11.93
CA SER A 26 16.68 -19.02 -12.13
C SER A 26 16.83 -17.71 -11.37
N SER A 27 18.08 -17.28 -11.18
CA SER A 27 18.41 -15.95 -10.64
C SER A 27 17.97 -14.79 -11.54
N ALA A 28 17.72 -15.08 -12.83
CA ALA A 28 17.18 -14.09 -13.79
C ALA A 28 15.67 -13.85 -13.64
N GLY A 29 15.02 -14.50 -12.66
CA GLY A 29 13.59 -14.29 -12.37
C GLY A 29 12.65 -15.07 -13.26
N ASN A 30 13.15 -16.03 -14.06
CA ASN A 30 12.28 -16.94 -14.82
C ASN A 30 11.41 -17.76 -13.88
N LYS A 31 10.11 -17.80 -14.18
CA LYS A 31 9.14 -18.50 -13.34
C LYS A 31 8.44 -19.63 -14.08
N GLN A 32 8.10 -20.66 -13.33
CA GLN A 32 7.12 -21.67 -13.73
C GLN A 32 5.89 -21.52 -12.85
N PHE A 33 4.71 -21.61 -13.44
CA PHE A 33 3.45 -21.48 -12.74
C PHE A 33 2.74 -22.82 -12.65
N TYR A 34 2.17 -23.09 -11.49
CA TYR A 34 1.37 -24.26 -11.19
C TYR A 34 -0.04 -23.81 -10.84
N VAL A 35 -1.04 -24.47 -11.42
CA VAL A 35 -2.46 -24.19 -11.17
C VAL A 35 -3.12 -25.45 -10.70
N ASP A 36 -3.59 -25.49 -9.46
CA ASP A 36 -4.32 -26.62 -8.90
C ASP A 36 -5.01 -26.23 -7.58
N SER A 37 -5.72 -27.20 -6.99
CA SER A 37 -6.23 -27.07 -5.63
C SER A 37 -5.08 -26.95 -4.62
N VAL A 38 -5.36 -26.29 -3.50
CA VAL A 38 -4.39 -26.16 -2.39
C VAL A 38 -3.87 -27.53 -1.93
N LEU A 39 -4.75 -28.53 -1.89
CA LEU A 39 -4.39 -29.89 -1.48
C LEU A 39 -3.37 -30.53 -2.43
N SER A 40 -3.63 -30.50 -3.73
CA SER A 40 -2.71 -31.06 -4.75
C SER A 40 -1.35 -30.37 -4.72
N LEU A 41 -1.35 -29.05 -4.60
CA LEU A 41 -0.12 -28.25 -4.50
C LEU A 41 0.64 -28.57 -3.20
N SER A 42 -0.06 -28.84 -2.09
CA SER A 42 0.57 -29.22 -0.83
C SER A 42 1.33 -30.55 -0.92
N VAL A 43 0.78 -31.53 -1.64
CA VAL A 43 1.48 -32.80 -1.90
C VAL A 43 2.76 -32.56 -2.71
N LEU A 44 2.69 -31.75 -3.77
CA LEU A 44 3.88 -31.40 -4.56
C LEU A 44 4.91 -30.64 -3.71
N TYR A 45 4.47 -29.65 -2.95
CA TYR A 45 5.34 -28.83 -2.09
C TYR A 45 6.14 -29.69 -1.10
N SER A 46 5.50 -30.70 -0.53
CA SER A 46 6.12 -31.62 0.42
C SER A 46 7.22 -32.48 -0.19
N SER A 47 7.14 -32.76 -1.50
CA SER A 47 8.14 -33.54 -2.22
C SER A 47 9.37 -32.73 -2.66
N LEU A 48 9.33 -31.40 -2.56
CA LEU A 48 10.41 -30.54 -3.03
C LEU A 48 11.51 -30.38 -1.95
N ILE A 49 12.77 -30.56 -2.37
CA ILE A 49 13.95 -30.31 -1.52
C ILE A 49 14.20 -28.81 -1.45
N ASN A 50 14.29 -28.15 -2.59
CA ASN A 50 14.45 -26.69 -2.69
C ASN A 50 13.12 -26.05 -3.05
N ARG A 51 12.73 -25.02 -2.31
CA ARG A 51 11.42 -24.40 -2.40
C ARG A 51 11.57 -22.91 -2.65
N HIS A 52 11.24 -22.48 -3.87
CA HIS A 52 11.28 -21.09 -4.31
C HIS A 52 9.88 -20.64 -4.76
N TRP A 53 8.89 -20.89 -3.91
CA TRP A 53 7.48 -20.74 -4.21
C TRP A 53 6.90 -19.43 -3.72
N TYR A 54 6.03 -18.89 -4.55
CA TYR A 54 5.29 -17.66 -4.31
C TYR A 54 3.82 -17.90 -4.63
N GLU A 55 2.95 -17.42 -3.78
CA GLU A 55 1.53 -17.26 -4.07
C GLU A 55 1.36 -16.10 -5.06
N CYS A 56 0.61 -16.30 -6.14
CA CYS A 56 0.24 -15.24 -7.08
C CYS A 56 -1.05 -14.57 -6.61
N LEU A 57 -0.94 -13.33 -6.14
CA LEU A 57 -2.08 -12.57 -5.62
C LEU A 57 -2.95 -12.06 -6.77
N GLN A 58 -4.13 -12.67 -6.95
CA GLN A 58 -5.09 -12.30 -7.99
C GLN A 58 -5.93 -11.11 -7.52
N GLU A 59 -6.29 -10.21 -8.44
CA GLU A 59 -6.98 -8.95 -8.12
C GLU A 59 -8.39 -9.13 -7.53
N ASN A 60 -9.11 -10.17 -7.96
CA ASN A 60 -10.53 -10.38 -7.64
C ASN A 60 -10.75 -11.44 -6.55
N ARG A 61 -9.78 -11.65 -5.68
CA ARG A 61 -9.90 -12.65 -4.61
C ARG A 61 -9.87 -12.04 -3.23
N PRO A 62 -10.70 -12.55 -2.32
CA PRO A 62 -10.59 -12.18 -0.92
C PRO A 62 -9.17 -12.39 -0.41
N THR A 63 -8.65 -11.36 0.26
CA THR A 63 -7.24 -11.28 0.65
C THR A 63 -7.16 -10.96 2.14
N ARG A 64 -6.38 -11.73 2.89
CA ARG A 64 -6.06 -11.45 4.29
C ARG A 64 -5.29 -10.14 4.38
N PHE A 65 -5.45 -9.44 5.49
CA PHE A 65 -4.52 -8.36 5.81
C PHE A 65 -3.11 -8.94 5.94
N PHE A 66 -2.15 -8.33 5.28
CA PHE A 66 -0.75 -8.70 5.37
C PHE A 66 0.16 -7.48 5.25
N LEU A 67 1.36 -7.58 5.83
CA LEU A 67 2.45 -6.62 5.63
C LEU A 67 3.69 -7.33 5.11
N ASP A 68 4.41 -6.66 4.22
CA ASP A 68 5.79 -6.97 3.87
C ASP A 68 6.68 -5.93 4.56
N VAL A 69 7.51 -6.38 5.51
CA VAL A 69 8.34 -5.53 6.35
C VAL A 69 9.80 -5.79 6.02
N GLU A 70 10.48 -4.79 5.49
CA GLU A 70 11.90 -4.87 5.13
C GLU A 70 12.67 -3.66 5.64
N SER A 71 13.80 -3.90 6.34
CA SER A 71 14.68 -2.83 6.85
C SER A 71 16.12 -3.30 6.95
N THR A 72 17.06 -2.36 6.92
CA THR A 72 18.47 -2.56 7.30
C THR A 72 18.75 -2.18 8.76
N SER A 73 17.77 -1.55 9.42
CA SER A 73 17.79 -1.20 10.83
C SER A 73 16.85 -2.10 11.62
N PRO A 74 17.04 -2.27 12.94
CA PRO A 74 16.10 -2.98 13.79
C PRO A 74 14.69 -2.41 13.68
N VAL A 75 13.68 -3.28 13.69
CA VAL A 75 12.26 -2.92 13.66
C VAL A 75 11.63 -3.44 14.95
N ASP A 76 10.92 -2.57 15.67
CA ASP A 76 10.11 -2.95 16.82
C ASP A 76 8.80 -3.58 16.33
N ILE A 77 8.82 -4.92 16.23
CA ILE A 77 7.67 -5.69 15.73
C ILE A 77 6.50 -5.63 16.70
N ASP A 78 6.75 -5.57 17.99
CA ASP A 78 5.68 -5.56 19.01
C ASP A 78 4.89 -4.25 18.93
N SER A 79 5.58 -3.11 18.83
CA SER A 79 4.93 -1.81 18.55
C SER A 79 4.17 -1.83 17.25
N LEU A 80 4.75 -2.34 16.16
CA LEU A 80 4.08 -2.44 14.87
C LEU A 80 2.79 -3.28 14.97
N LEU A 81 2.84 -4.44 15.62
CA LEU A 81 1.67 -5.31 15.82
C LEU A 81 0.61 -4.63 16.69
N LYS A 82 1.01 -3.87 17.70
CA LYS A 82 0.09 -3.07 18.53
C LYS A 82 -0.68 -2.08 17.66
N TYR A 83 0.01 -1.30 16.81
CA TYR A 83 -0.63 -0.37 15.87
C TYR A 83 -1.57 -1.06 14.87
N CYS A 84 -1.13 -2.17 14.30
CA CYS A 84 -1.97 -2.98 13.43
C CYS A 84 -3.22 -3.47 14.18
N SER A 85 -3.04 -3.96 15.41
CA SER A 85 -4.13 -4.48 16.24
C SER A 85 -5.18 -3.40 16.51
N VAL A 86 -4.76 -2.23 16.96
CA VAL A 86 -5.67 -1.11 17.26
C VAL A 86 -6.41 -0.69 16.00
N SER A 87 -5.72 -0.50 14.89
CA SER A 87 -6.32 -0.08 13.61
C SER A 87 -7.34 -1.10 13.09
N ILE A 88 -7.03 -2.40 13.18
CA ILE A 88 -7.94 -3.46 12.76
C ILE A 88 -9.12 -3.60 13.72
N GLN A 89 -8.92 -3.46 15.03
CA GLN A 89 -10.00 -3.48 16.00
C GLN A 89 -10.98 -2.31 15.78
N TYR A 90 -10.46 -1.12 15.50
CA TYR A 90 -11.30 0.02 15.14
C TYR A 90 -12.15 -0.29 13.89
N PHE A 91 -11.52 -0.83 12.85
CA PHE A 91 -12.20 -1.27 11.65
C PHE A 91 -13.25 -2.37 11.94
N PHE A 92 -12.92 -3.35 12.78
CA PHE A 92 -13.88 -4.37 13.22
C PHE A 92 -15.06 -3.77 13.95
N LYS A 93 -14.81 -2.84 14.87
CA LYS A 93 -15.87 -2.15 15.64
C LYS A 93 -16.81 -1.37 14.72
N ALA A 94 -16.27 -0.68 13.72
CA ALA A 94 -17.06 0.02 12.70
C ALA A 94 -17.94 -0.93 11.88
N ASN A 95 -17.55 -2.21 11.78
CA ASN A 95 -18.32 -3.28 11.12
C ASN A 95 -19.11 -4.16 12.12
N GLY A 96 -19.34 -3.67 13.35
CA GLY A 96 -20.13 -4.38 14.37
C GLY A 96 -19.46 -5.61 14.99
N ARG A 97 -18.11 -5.71 14.95
CA ARG A 97 -17.34 -6.84 15.41
C ARG A 97 -16.51 -6.53 16.65
N THR A 98 -16.31 -7.55 17.48
CA THR A 98 -15.52 -7.47 18.71
C THR A 98 -14.30 -8.37 18.73
N ALA A 99 -14.07 -9.17 17.67
CA ALA A 99 -12.95 -10.10 17.61
C ALA A 99 -11.60 -9.37 17.55
N ALA A 100 -10.61 -9.87 18.30
CA ALA A 100 -9.24 -9.38 18.19
C ALA A 100 -8.55 -9.93 16.91
N PRO A 101 -7.72 -9.15 16.22
CA PRO A 101 -6.92 -9.65 15.11
C PRO A 101 -5.91 -10.68 15.57
N GLN A 102 -5.69 -11.71 14.75
CA GLN A 102 -4.74 -12.79 15.03
C GLN A 102 -3.60 -12.75 14.02
N PHE A 103 -2.44 -12.26 14.45
CA PHE A 103 -1.27 -12.15 13.59
C PHE A 103 -0.37 -13.37 13.65
N GLN A 104 0.21 -13.70 12.50
CA GLN A 104 1.32 -14.62 12.35
C GLN A 104 2.50 -13.87 11.74
N VAL A 105 3.66 -13.95 12.38
CA VAL A 105 4.88 -13.25 11.94
C VAL A 105 5.85 -14.28 11.36
N LEU A 106 6.08 -14.23 10.07
CA LEU A 106 6.99 -15.12 9.37
C LEU A 106 8.35 -14.43 9.23
N ASP A 107 9.39 -15.09 9.72
CA ASP A 107 10.74 -14.53 9.79
C ASP A 107 11.61 -14.98 8.61
N SER A 108 12.31 -14.04 8.01
CA SER A 108 13.37 -14.24 7.01
C SER A 108 14.54 -13.30 7.23
N CYS A 109 14.80 -12.91 8.47
CA CYS A 109 15.88 -12.00 8.83
C CYS A 109 17.27 -12.61 8.61
N SER A 110 18.28 -11.75 8.56
CA SER A 110 19.69 -12.08 8.57
C SER A 110 20.42 -11.09 9.48
N SER A 111 21.73 -11.27 9.63
CA SER A 111 22.55 -10.32 10.40
C SER A 111 22.55 -8.89 9.85
N THR A 112 22.20 -8.71 8.56
CA THR A 112 22.28 -7.41 7.88
C THR A 112 20.93 -6.90 7.37
N LYS A 113 19.86 -7.69 7.50
CA LYS A 113 18.54 -7.32 6.98
C LYS A 113 17.41 -7.89 7.83
N VAL A 114 16.54 -7.03 8.29
CA VAL A 114 15.22 -7.38 8.84
C VAL A 114 14.27 -7.67 7.69
N SER A 115 13.54 -8.78 7.75
CA SER A 115 12.55 -9.13 6.73
C SER A 115 11.48 -10.02 7.35
N TYR A 116 10.26 -9.49 7.50
CA TYR A 116 9.12 -10.20 8.02
C TYR A 116 7.94 -10.15 7.04
N HIS A 117 7.19 -11.24 6.96
CA HIS A 117 5.81 -11.19 6.49
C HIS A 117 4.88 -11.30 7.69
N ILE A 118 3.96 -10.38 7.83
CA ILE A 118 2.94 -10.41 8.91
C ILE A 118 1.59 -10.67 8.25
N ILE A 119 0.88 -11.68 8.71
CA ILE A 119 -0.41 -12.09 8.15
C ILE A 119 -1.45 -12.13 9.26
N CYS A 120 -2.57 -11.44 9.09
CA CYS A 120 -3.72 -11.57 9.99
C CYS A 120 -4.62 -12.69 9.50
N THR A 121 -4.77 -13.75 10.31
CA THR A 121 -5.33 -15.03 9.84
C THR A 121 -6.82 -15.17 10.04
N ASN A 122 -7.49 -14.24 10.75
CA ASN A 122 -8.87 -14.42 11.17
C ASN A 122 -9.91 -13.55 10.42
N PHE A 123 -9.51 -12.90 9.31
CA PHE A 123 -10.45 -12.23 8.41
C PHE A 123 -9.85 -12.02 7.01
N TYR A 124 -10.71 -11.71 6.04
CA TYR A 124 -10.37 -11.30 4.69
C TYR A 124 -10.94 -9.92 4.41
N LEU A 125 -10.23 -9.15 3.59
CA LEU A 125 -10.72 -7.98 2.88
C LEU A 125 -11.13 -8.39 1.46
N HIS A 126 -11.87 -7.55 0.79
CA HIS A 126 -12.49 -7.88 -0.50
C HIS A 126 -11.45 -8.32 -1.56
N ASN A 127 -10.30 -7.67 -1.60
CA ASN A 127 -9.20 -8.02 -2.50
C ASN A 127 -7.87 -7.39 -2.04
N VAL A 128 -6.79 -7.65 -2.80
CA VAL A 128 -5.44 -7.13 -2.50
C VAL A 128 -5.37 -5.60 -2.49
N TYR A 129 -6.18 -4.92 -3.27
CA TYR A 129 -6.21 -3.46 -3.32
C TYR A 129 -6.84 -2.84 -2.07
N HIS A 130 -7.90 -3.49 -1.54
CA HIS A 130 -8.48 -3.09 -0.26
C HIS A 130 -7.50 -3.27 0.90
N VAL A 131 -6.70 -4.35 0.87
CA VAL A 131 -5.59 -4.51 1.84
C VAL A 131 -4.60 -3.36 1.70
N GLY A 132 -4.17 -3.05 0.47
CA GLY A 132 -3.24 -1.95 0.21
C GLY A 132 -3.76 -0.59 0.65
N ALA A 133 -5.06 -0.34 0.48
CA ALA A 133 -5.70 0.87 0.97
C ALA A 133 -5.67 0.95 2.50
N PHE A 134 -6.03 -0.13 3.16
CA PHE A 134 -5.99 -0.22 4.61
C PHE A 134 -4.57 0.00 5.16
N VAL A 135 -3.56 -0.65 4.55
CA VAL A 135 -2.15 -0.50 4.97
C VAL A 135 -1.65 0.93 4.76
N ARG A 136 -2.00 1.57 3.66
CA ARG A 136 -1.63 2.99 3.45
C ARG A 136 -2.24 3.88 4.53
N ARG A 137 -3.50 3.64 4.93
CA ARG A 137 -4.13 4.36 6.05
C ARG A 137 -3.41 4.08 7.38
N LEU A 138 -3.03 2.82 7.64
CA LEU A 138 -2.24 2.45 8.80
C LEU A 138 -0.91 3.23 8.84
N VAL A 139 -0.17 3.24 7.72
CA VAL A 139 1.09 3.99 7.58
C VAL A 139 0.88 5.48 7.87
N LEU A 140 -0.19 6.09 7.34
CA LEU A 140 -0.51 7.48 7.60
C LEU A 140 -0.78 7.74 9.09
N THR A 141 -1.52 6.84 9.73
CA THR A 141 -1.81 6.94 11.17
C THR A 141 -0.54 6.81 12.00
N MET A 142 0.37 5.88 11.64
CA MET A 142 1.68 5.74 12.29
C MET A 142 2.49 7.03 12.19
N ILE A 143 2.57 7.61 11.00
CA ILE A 143 3.29 8.87 10.75
C ILE A 143 2.71 10.00 11.60
N HIS A 144 1.39 10.12 11.61
CA HIS A 144 0.71 11.16 12.39
C HIS A 144 1.05 11.05 13.89
N ASN A 145 1.18 9.82 14.39
CA ASN A 145 1.56 9.55 15.77
C ASN A 145 3.10 9.53 16.00
N GLY A 146 3.89 10.05 15.05
CA GLY A 146 5.35 10.10 15.16
C GLY A 146 6.05 8.75 15.14
N GLN A 147 5.36 7.68 14.67
CA GLN A 147 5.90 6.32 14.61
C GLN A 147 6.59 6.04 13.27
N ASP A 148 7.69 5.31 13.33
CA ASP A 148 8.42 4.89 12.13
C ASP A 148 7.63 3.81 11.36
N SER A 149 7.30 4.11 10.13
CA SER A 149 6.64 3.20 9.19
C SER A 149 7.51 2.85 7.98
N SER A 150 8.78 3.27 7.98
CA SER A 150 9.69 3.18 6.83
C SER A 150 9.97 1.73 6.39
N ALA A 151 9.83 0.78 7.30
CA ALA A 151 10.04 -0.64 7.05
C ALA A 151 8.87 -1.29 6.27
N ILE A 152 7.70 -0.65 6.18
CA ILE A 152 6.51 -1.22 5.52
C ILE A 152 6.58 -0.99 4.02
N ASP A 153 6.67 -2.07 3.22
CA ASP A 153 6.60 -1.97 1.75
C ASP A 153 5.13 -1.83 1.30
N THR A 154 4.75 -0.61 0.94
CA THR A 154 3.40 -0.32 0.43
C THR A 154 3.21 -0.64 -1.05
N ALA A 155 4.26 -1.03 -1.79
CA ALA A 155 4.21 -1.32 -3.23
C ALA A 155 3.80 -2.77 -3.55
N VAL A 156 3.62 -3.61 -2.52
CA VAL A 156 3.30 -5.03 -2.72
C VAL A 156 1.83 -5.29 -3.04
N TYR A 157 0.94 -4.32 -2.84
CA TYR A 157 -0.52 -4.49 -2.98
C TYR A 157 -1.00 -4.22 -4.41
N THR A 158 -0.52 -5.05 -5.34
CA THR A 158 -0.85 -4.95 -6.77
C THR A 158 -1.31 -6.31 -7.31
N LYS A 159 -2.07 -6.30 -8.40
CA LYS A 159 -2.49 -7.54 -9.07
C LYS A 159 -1.30 -8.38 -9.50
N ASN A 160 -1.48 -9.67 -9.41
CA ASN A 160 -0.48 -10.66 -9.83
C ASN A 160 0.86 -10.53 -9.10
N ARG A 161 0.84 -9.91 -7.90
CA ARG A 161 2.03 -9.85 -7.05
C ARG A 161 2.41 -11.25 -6.60
N MET A 162 3.70 -11.54 -6.67
CA MET A 162 4.27 -12.78 -6.16
C MET A 162 4.64 -12.59 -4.68
N PHE A 163 3.91 -13.28 -3.80
CA PHE A 163 4.13 -13.22 -2.36
C PHE A 163 4.70 -14.54 -1.87
N ARG A 164 5.89 -14.53 -1.27
CA ARG A 164 6.63 -15.74 -0.91
C ARG A 164 5.88 -16.54 0.15
N VAL A 165 5.70 -17.84 -0.09
CA VAL A 165 5.02 -18.73 0.87
C VAL A 165 5.96 -19.20 1.97
N ASN A 166 5.38 -19.55 3.13
CA ASN A 166 6.14 -20.10 4.26
C ASN A 166 6.95 -21.33 3.86
N GLY A 167 8.17 -21.43 4.36
CA GLY A 167 9.10 -22.52 4.05
C GLY A 167 9.90 -22.35 2.75
N SER A 168 9.65 -21.28 1.96
CA SER A 168 10.36 -20.98 0.72
C SER A 168 11.48 -19.97 0.89
N THR A 169 12.47 -20.01 -0.01
CA THR A 169 13.54 -19.04 -0.15
C THR A 169 13.38 -18.26 -1.47
N LYS A 170 14.04 -17.12 -1.62
CA LYS A 170 14.30 -16.53 -2.94
C LYS A 170 15.33 -17.41 -3.66
N PHE A 171 15.25 -17.52 -4.98
CA PHE A 171 16.22 -18.29 -5.75
C PHE A 171 17.66 -17.75 -5.50
N GLY A 172 18.60 -18.66 -5.23
CA GLY A 172 19.98 -18.30 -4.90
C GLY A 172 20.18 -17.72 -3.49
N SER A 173 19.16 -17.78 -2.62
CA SER A 173 19.23 -17.33 -1.23
C SER A 173 18.95 -18.48 -0.28
N GLU A 174 19.66 -18.55 0.84
CA GLU A 174 19.40 -19.51 1.91
C GLU A 174 18.39 -18.99 2.96
N ARG A 175 18.01 -17.71 2.88
CA ARG A 175 17.06 -17.10 3.83
C ARG A 175 15.65 -17.62 3.60
N ARG A 176 15.30 -18.64 4.35
CA ARG A 176 13.97 -19.24 4.32
C ARG A 176 12.99 -18.39 5.13
N LEU A 177 11.81 -18.18 4.57
CA LEU A 177 10.70 -17.63 5.31
C LEU A 177 10.18 -18.69 6.28
N LYS A 178 10.20 -18.44 7.59
CA LYS A 178 10.00 -19.45 8.63
C LYS A 178 8.81 -19.13 9.53
N HIS A 179 7.96 -20.13 9.71
CA HIS A 179 6.90 -20.17 10.70
C HIS A 179 6.50 -21.62 10.96
N ASP A 180 5.95 -21.92 12.15
CA ASP A 180 5.59 -23.30 12.55
C ASP A 180 4.33 -23.82 11.85
N LEU A 181 3.41 -22.94 11.48
CA LEU A 181 2.22 -23.30 10.71
C LEU A 181 2.58 -23.69 9.27
N SER A 182 1.75 -24.55 8.66
CA SER A 182 1.94 -24.93 7.26
C SER A 182 1.77 -23.73 6.33
N TRP A 183 2.39 -23.78 5.16
CA TRP A 183 2.25 -22.74 4.15
C TRP A 183 0.79 -22.54 3.70
N THR A 184 -0.01 -23.62 3.71
CA THR A 184 -1.43 -23.59 3.33
C THR A 184 -2.29 -22.82 4.31
N GLN A 185 -1.94 -22.85 5.61
CA GLN A 185 -2.62 -22.07 6.64
C GLN A 185 -2.27 -20.59 6.57
N LEU A 186 -1.12 -20.25 5.96
CA LEU A 186 -0.55 -18.92 5.85
C LEU A 186 -0.70 -18.31 4.45
N LEU A 187 -1.51 -18.91 3.56
CA LEU A 187 -1.90 -18.29 2.30
C LEU A 187 -2.62 -16.96 2.59
N VAL A 188 -2.24 -15.94 1.84
CA VAL A 188 -2.85 -14.62 1.92
C VAL A 188 -4.20 -14.61 1.23
N GLN A 189 -4.32 -15.34 0.11
CA GLN A 189 -5.60 -15.55 -0.58
C GLN A 189 -6.07 -16.98 -0.42
N SER A 190 -7.35 -17.16 -0.20
CA SER A 190 -7.97 -18.48 -0.20
C SER A 190 -8.95 -18.58 -1.37
N PRO A 191 -8.97 -19.69 -2.10
CA PRO A 191 -9.97 -19.91 -3.15
C PRO A 191 -11.38 -20.02 -2.58
N LEU A 192 -11.51 -20.54 -1.36
CA LEU A 192 -12.77 -20.70 -0.64
C LEU A 192 -12.56 -20.13 0.79
N PRO A 193 -12.80 -18.85 1.02
CA PRO A 193 -12.64 -18.28 2.33
C PRO A 193 -13.67 -18.91 3.29
N THR A 194 -13.16 -19.62 4.29
CA THR A 194 -13.99 -20.16 5.39
C THR A 194 -14.34 -19.08 6.41
N LEU A 195 -13.67 -17.94 6.33
CA LEU A 195 -13.85 -16.79 7.16
C LEU A 195 -14.62 -15.71 6.40
N GLU A 196 -15.31 -14.87 7.14
CA GLU A 196 -16.06 -13.77 6.56
C GLU A 196 -15.14 -12.75 5.88
N VAL A 197 -15.59 -12.29 4.72
CA VAL A 197 -14.98 -11.18 3.99
C VAL A 197 -15.57 -9.89 4.55
N LEU A 198 -14.72 -9.04 5.11
CA LEU A 198 -15.13 -7.73 5.61
C LEU A 198 -15.19 -6.73 4.46
N HIS A 199 -16.31 -6.07 4.36
CA HIS A 199 -16.48 -4.94 3.48
C HIS A 199 -15.97 -3.68 4.21
N CYS A 200 -15.13 -2.90 3.56
CA CYS A 200 -14.90 -1.52 3.95
C CYS A 200 -16.15 -0.74 3.56
N ASN A 201 -17.13 -0.63 4.45
CA ASN A 201 -18.39 0.08 4.20
C ASN A 201 -18.22 1.60 3.97
N GLU A 202 -17.03 2.12 4.07
CA GLU A 202 -16.70 3.48 3.64
C GLU A 202 -16.65 3.65 2.11
N ILE A 203 -17.02 2.58 1.36
CA ILE A 203 -16.97 2.53 -0.11
C ILE A 203 -18.28 1.94 -0.64
N ASP A 204 -19.42 2.41 -0.17
CA ASP A 204 -20.70 2.04 -0.78
C ASP A 204 -21.06 3.10 -1.83
N GLU A 205 -20.80 2.77 -3.10
CA GLU A 205 -21.13 3.61 -4.25
C GLU A 205 -22.63 3.76 -4.51
N SER A 206 -23.50 3.11 -3.72
CA SER A 206 -24.93 3.04 -3.98
C SER A 206 -25.80 3.96 -3.13
N THR A 207 -25.27 4.68 -2.15
CA THR A 207 -26.05 5.62 -1.36
C THR A 207 -25.98 7.03 -1.95
N PRO A 208 -27.12 7.61 -2.38
CA PRO A 208 -27.17 9.03 -2.70
C PRO A 208 -26.80 9.82 -1.43
N VAL A 209 -25.83 10.72 -1.59
CA VAL A 209 -25.34 11.59 -0.53
C VAL A 209 -26.51 12.34 0.10
N SER A 210 -27.01 11.85 1.22
CA SER A 210 -27.82 12.66 2.10
C SER A 210 -26.89 13.65 2.79
N THR A 211 -27.18 14.92 2.65
CA THR A 211 -26.47 16.05 3.21
C THR A 211 -26.50 16.04 4.74
N SER A 212 -25.78 15.14 5.38
CA SER A 212 -25.45 15.18 6.80
C SER A 212 -23.92 15.13 6.95
N SER A 213 -23.43 16.25 7.39
CA SER A 213 -22.05 16.64 7.62
C SER A 213 -21.26 15.72 8.54
N HIS A 214 -20.68 14.64 8.01
CA HIS A 214 -19.52 13.98 8.61
C HIS A 214 -18.51 13.63 7.51
N PRO A 215 -17.27 14.12 7.58
CA PRO A 215 -16.23 13.81 6.60
C PRO A 215 -15.64 12.42 6.87
N SER A 216 -16.35 11.36 6.49
CA SER A 216 -15.92 9.98 6.74
C SER A 216 -15.18 9.30 5.59
N SER A 217 -14.91 9.98 4.48
CA SER A 217 -14.21 9.35 3.34
C SER A 217 -13.15 10.22 2.71
N LEU A 218 -11.99 10.29 3.38
CA LEU A 218 -10.80 10.96 2.80
C LEU A 218 -10.19 10.24 1.61
N PHE A 219 -10.60 9.02 1.35
CA PHE A 219 -9.99 8.17 0.34
C PHE A 219 -11.08 7.40 -0.37
N GLN A 220 -11.41 7.80 -1.60
CA GLN A 220 -12.16 6.95 -2.51
C GLN A 220 -11.21 5.87 -3.04
N ILE A 221 -11.64 4.63 -2.98
CA ILE A 221 -10.95 3.50 -3.59
C ILE A 221 -11.79 3.12 -4.80
N SER A 222 -11.18 3.07 -5.99
CA SER A 222 -11.85 2.54 -7.19
C SER A 222 -12.27 1.10 -6.99
N ASP A 223 -13.12 0.56 -7.84
CA ASP A 223 -13.46 -0.87 -7.89
C ASP A 223 -12.23 -1.78 -7.99
N THR A 224 -11.11 -1.24 -8.45
CA THR A 224 -9.81 -1.91 -8.51
C THR A 224 -8.98 -1.72 -7.25
N GLY A 225 -9.53 -1.09 -6.19
CA GLY A 225 -8.79 -0.79 -4.95
C GLY A 225 -7.64 0.18 -5.14
N GLN A 226 -7.57 0.86 -6.27
CA GLN A 226 -6.63 1.97 -6.42
C GLN A 226 -7.14 3.15 -5.60
N TRP A 227 -6.24 3.78 -4.88
CA TRP A 227 -6.47 5.12 -4.42
C TRP A 227 -6.80 5.98 -5.63
N ILE A 228 -8.04 6.37 -5.73
CA ILE A 228 -8.36 7.55 -6.48
C ILE A 228 -8.12 8.73 -5.51
N ALA A 229 -6.87 9.07 -5.31
CA ALA A 229 -6.54 10.45 -5.52
C ALA A 229 -6.98 10.67 -6.94
N SER A 230 -8.03 11.41 -7.16
CA SER A 230 -8.71 11.54 -8.44
C SER A 230 -7.71 11.88 -9.54
N THR A 231 -7.14 10.84 -10.14
CA THR A 231 -5.98 10.91 -11.02
C THR A 231 -6.30 11.51 -12.35
N ASN A 232 -7.54 11.89 -12.59
CA ASN A 232 -7.96 12.50 -13.84
C ASN A 232 -9.14 13.47 -13.72
N ILE A 233 -9.42 13.98 -12.53
CA ILE A 233 -10.36 15.08 -12.43
C ILE A 233 -9.55 16.34 -12.77
N ASN A 234 -9.86 16.89 -13.91
CA ASN A 234 -9.50 18.25 -14.22
C ASN A 234 -10.15 19.11 -13.12
N TYR A 235 -9.43 19.40 -12.05
CA TYR A 235 -9.94 20.05 -10.82
C TYR A 235 -10.72 21.33 -11.08
N ARG A 236 -10.46 21.97 -12.22
CA ARG A 236 -11.19 23.16 -12.68
C ARG A 236 -12.52 22.88 -13.39
N ALA A 237 -12.75 21.66 -13.88
CA ALA A 237 -13.93 21.35 -14.70
C ALA A 237 -15.08 20.70 -13.93
N THR A 238 -14.85 20.21 -12.70
CA THR A 238 -15.85 19.45 -11.93
C THR A 238 -16.13 20.03 -10.53
N LEU A 239 -15.84 21.31 -10.32
CA LEU A 239 -16.12 22.02 -9.06
C LEU A 239 -17.62 22.07 -8.68
N GLU A 240 -18.50 21.57 -9.51
CA GLU A 240 -19.94 21.67 -9.25
C GLU A 240 -20.60 20.36 -8.76
N GLU A 241 -19.98 19.15 -8.87
CA GLU A 241 -20.72 17.93 -8.59
C GLU A 241 -20.05 16.81 -7.75
N SER A 242 -18.80 16.88 -7.35
CA SER A 242 -18.28 15.90 -6.36
C SER A 242 -17.05 16.40 -5.63
N THR A 243 -17.24 16.91 -4.45
CA THR A 243 -16.17 17.19 -3.49
C THR A 243 -15.56 15.88 -2.99
N SER A 244 -14.55 15.37 -3.69
CA SER A 244 -13.70 14.30 -3.20
C SER A 244 -12.90 14.83 -2.00
N THR A 245 -13.19 14.34 -0.82
CA THR A 245 -12.65 14.78 0.47
C THR A 245 -11.11 14.63 0.56
N CYS A 246 -10.50 13.86 -0.32
CA CYS A 246 -9.06 13.60 -0.35
C CYS A 246 -8.22 14.80 -0.80
N CYS A 247 -8.76 15.65 -1.68
CA CYS A 247 -8.09 16.85 -2.12
C CYS A 247 -7.97 17.88 -1.00
N LEU A 248 -8.91 17.93 -0.08
CA LEU A 248 -9.01 18.96 0.96
C LEU A 248 -7.85 18.92 1.96
N LEU A 249 -7.19 17.77 2.18
CA LEU A 249 -6.09 17.66 3.15
C LEU A 249 -4.89 18.51 2.75
N PHE A 250 -4.48 18.43 1.48
CA PHE A 250 -3.29 19.13 1.00
C PHE A 250 -3.62 20.44 0.31
N ASP A 251 -4.89 20.74 0.07
CA ASP A 251 -5.33 21.97 -0.59
C ASP A 251 -4.68 23.25 -0.04
N PRO A 252 -4.57 23.45 1.27
CA PRO A 252 -3.94 24.66 1.79
C PRO A 252 -2.49 24.83 1.33
N ILE A 253 -1.74 23.71 1.29
CA ILE A 253 -0.34 23.69 0.88
C ILE A 253 -0.22 23.80 -0.63
N LEU A 254 -1.05 23.06 -1.36
CA LEU A 254 -1.05 23.03 -2.83
C LEU A 254 -1.47 24.37 -3.42
N ASN A 255 -2.53 24.98 -2.88
CA ASN A 255 -2.97 26.31 -3.27
C ASN A 255 -1.90 27.37 -3.01
N TRP A 256 -1.15 27.23 -1.92
CA TRP A 256 -0.03 28.10 -1.63
C TRP A 256 1.11 27.91 -2.65
N LEU A 257 1.46 26.66 -2.98
CA LEU A 257 2.48 26.34 -3.99
C LEU A 257 2.09 26.90 -5.37
N ASP A 258 0.84 26.72 -5.78
CA ASP A 258 0.34 27.24 -7.06
C ASP A 258 0.34 28.75 -7.10
N SER A 259 -0.03 29.41 -6.01
CA SER A 259 -0.12 30.87 -5.94
C SER A 259 1.24 31.57 -5.82
N ASN A 260 2.24 30.91 -5.23
CA ASN A 260 3.52 31.55 -4.93
C ASN A 260 4.69 31.04 -5.78
N LEU A 261 4.57 29.85 -6.36
CA LEU A 261 5.66 29.22 -7.14
C LEU A 261 5.24 28.80 -8.55
N GLU A 262 4.04 29.17 -9.01
CA GLU A 262 3.50 28.72 -10.30
C GLU A 262 3.63 27.20 -10.46
N ALA A 263 3.36 26.47 -9.40
CA ALA A 263 3.68 25.05 -9.30
C ALA A 263 2.77 24.16 -10.16
N GLU A 264 1.64 24.70 -10.65
CA GLU A 264 0.67 23.98 -11.48
C GLU A 264 0.38 22.57 -10.94
N THR A 265 0.03 22.47 -9.66
CA THR A 265 -0.23 21.20 -8.99
C THR A 265 -1.61 20.61 -9.38
N SER A 266 -2.22 21.06 -10.46
CA SER A 266 -3.56 20.70 -10.92
C SER A 266 -3.73 19.25 -11.41
N ARG A 267 -2.66 18.47 -11.44
CA ARG A 267 -2.67 17.03 -11.76
C ARG A 267 -1.98 16.26 -10.66
N TYR A 268 -2.71 15.98 -9.60
CA TYR A 268 -2.16 15.28 -8.46
C TYR A 268 -2.06 13.77 -8.71
N GLU A 269 -0.85 13.22 -8.84
CA GLU A 269 -0.58 11.84 -8.53
C GLU A 269 0.08 11.77 -7.16
N TYR A 270 -0.68 11.39 -6.14
CA TYR A 270 -0.10 11.12 -4.84
C TYR A 270 0.52 9.72 -4.84
N LYS A 271 1.83 9.66 -4.55
CA LYS A 271 2.49 8.39 -4.28
C LYS A 271 2.97 8.41 -2.84
N LEU A 272 2.34 7.62 -2.00
CA LEU A 272 2.84 7.38 -0.65
C LEU A 272 4.10 6.51 -0.74
N LYS A 273 5.19 7.00 -0.17
CA LYS A 273 6.41 6.22 0.07
C LYS A 273 6.39 5.71 1.51
N GLY A 274 6.94 4.51 1.76
CA GLY A 274 6.91 3.84 3.06
C GLY A 274 7.61 4.55 4.22
N ASN A 275 8.10 5.77 4.04
CA ASN A 275 8.77 6.59 5.05
C ASN A 275 8.00 7.89 5.39
N GLY A 276 6.68 7.91 5.15
CA GLY A 276 5.86 9.06 5.47
C GLY A 276 5.96 10.23 4.51
N HIS A 277 6.52 10.00 3.33
CA HIS A 277 6.61 11.03 2.33
C HIS A 277 5.51 10.87 1.29
N PHE A 278 4.82 11.96 1.02
CA PHE A 278 3.92 12.09 -0.10
C PHE A 278 4.66 12.71 -1.28
N MET A 279 4.38 12.21 -2.46
CA MET A 279 4.89 12.79 -3.70
C MET A 279 3.72 13.37 -4.49
N VAL A 280 3.87 14.61 -4.93
CA VAL A 280 2.90 15.30 -5.76
C VAL A 280 3.57 15.69 -7.08
N GLN A 281 2.99 15.27 -8.20
CA GLN A 281 3.44 15.68 -9.53
C GLN A 281 3.01 17.12 -9.77
N SER A 282 3.81 17.87 -10.53
CA SER A 282 3.52 19.24 -10.92
C SER A 282 3.49 19.35 -12.45
N GLY A 283 2.61 20.18 -12.98
CA GLY A 283 2.61 20.57 -14.39
C GLY A 283 3.72 21.56 -14.73
N SER A 284 4.24 22.25 -13.71
CA SER A 284 5.26 23.26 -13.87
C SER A 284 6.62 22.70 -14.29
N LYS A 285 7.34 23.48 -15.04
CA LYS A 285 8.74 23.25 -15.45
C LYS A 285 9.69 24.24 -14.79
N VAL A 286 9.17 25.15 -13.95
CA VAL A 286 9.96 26.15 -13.23
C VAL A 286 10.72 25.48 -12.10
N CYS A 287 12.02 25.32 -12.26
CA CYS A 287 12.87 24.57 -11.35
C CYS A 287 13.70 25.51 -10.47
N GLN A 288 13.45 25.46 -9.16
CA GLN A 288 14.22 26.24 -8.18
C GLN A 288 15.65 25.71 -7.99
N ILE A 289 15.89 24.41 -8.32
CA ILE A 289 17.22 23.81 -8.24
C ILE A 289 18.13 24.45 -9.28
N SER A 290 17.70 24.50 -10.54
CA SER A 290 18.49 25.10 -11.64
C SER A 290 18.21 26.58 -11.85
N LYS A 291 17.26 27.18 -11.11
CA LYS A 291 16.81 28.57 -11.25
C LYS A 291 16.40 28.94 -12.68
N ARG A 292 15.79 28.00 -13.39
CA ARG A 292 15.33 28.18 -14.78
C ARG A 292 14.11 27.31 -15.08
N GLU A 293 13.40 27.63 -16.14
CA GLU A 293 12.39 26.77 -16.72
C GLU A 293 13.04 25.71 -17.62
N HIS A 294 12.63 24.42 -17.46
CA HIS A 294 13.07 23.32 -18.30
C HIS A 294 12.23 23.23 -19.59
N LYS A 295 12.85 22.79 -20.70
CA LYS A 295 12.14 22.63 -21.98
C LYS A 295 11.15 21.48 -22.00
N GLY A 296 11.47 20.37 -21.35
CA GLY A 296 10.71 19.12 -21.43
C GLY A 296 10.37 18.46 -20.10
N ASN A 297 11.18 18.66 -19.07
CA ASN A 297 11.04 17.97 -17.81
C ASN A 297 10.24 18.79 -16.78
N HIS A 298 9.37 18.11 -16.05
CA HIS A 298 8.57 18.70 -14.98
C HIS A 298 9.27 18.57 -13.63
N ILE A 299 8.83 19.36 -12.66
CA ILE A 299 9.20 19.25 -11.25
C ILE A 299 8.17 18.38 -10.53
N TRP A 300 8.50 18.00 -9.30
CA TRP A 300 7.59 17.33 -8.38
C TRP A 300 7.94 17.69 -6.95
N PHE A 301 6.97 17.52 -6.04
CA PHE A 301 7.13 17.87 -4.64
C PHE A 301 7.08 16.63 -3.77
N ARG A 302 7.92 16.60 -2.75
CA ARG A 302 7.90 15.64 -1.66
C ARG A 302 7.48 16.34 -0.38
N PHE A 303 6.44 15.84 0.25
CA PHE A 303 5.92 16.34 1.51
C PHE A 303 6.43 15.44 2.63
N ASP A 304 7.13 16.02 3.59
CA ASP A 304 7.48 15.40 4.86
C ASP A 304 6.51 15.95 5.90
N THR A 305 5.47 15.19 6.18
CA THR A 305 4.38 15.64 7.06
C THR A 305 4.80 15.65 8.53
N VAL A 306 5.78 14.84 8.90
CA VAL A 306 6.33 14.82 10.27
C VAL A 306 7.13 16.07 10.56
N LYS A 307 8.00 16.45 9.63
CA LYS A 307 8.82 17.67 9.75
C LYS A 307 8.09 18.93 9.29
N GLN A 308 6.92 18.78 8.66
CA GLN A 308 6.17 19.86 8.02
C GLN A 308 7.00 20.62 6.98
N HIS A 309 7.73 19.87 6.17
CA HIS A 309 8.56 20.37 5.10
C HIS A 309 8.05 19.92 3.73
N VAL A 310 8.19 20.80 2.73
CA VAL A 310 7.96 20.48 1.33
C VAL A 310 9.27 20.63 0.57
N TYR A 311 9.64 19.61 -0.20
CA TYR A 311 10.87 19.64 -0.99
C TYR A 311 10.53 19.59 -2.47
N GLN A 312 11.08 20.54 -3.25
CA GLN A 312 11.02 20.48 -4.70
C GLN A 312 12.11 19.55 -5.22
N HIS A 313 11.73 18.67 -6.11
CA HIS A 313 12.58 17.79 -6.89
C HIS A 313 12.37 18.05 -8.38
N CYS A 314 13.28 17.54 -9.22
CA CYS A 314 13.22 17.72 -10.66
C CYS A 314 13.56 16.42 -11.39
N TYR A 315 12.90 16.16 -12.53
CA TYR A 315 13.19 15.01 -13.39
C TYR A 315 14.31 15.26 -14.38
N ASP A 316 14.78 16.51 -14.53
CA ASP A 316 15.86 16.85 -15.44
C ASP A 316 17.19 16.22 -15.02
N SER A 317 17.96 15.72 -16.00
CA SER A 317 19.23 15.04 -15.75
C SER A 317 20.24 15.91 -15.00
N ASP A 318 20.23 17.20 -15.25
CA ASP A 318 21.16 18.17 -14.63
C ASP A 318 20.80 18.45 -13.15
N CYS A 319 19.54 18.23 -12.79
CA CYS A 319 19.01 18.49 -11.44
C CYS A 319 18.82 17.24 -10.61
N LYS A 320 18.66 16.07 -11.24
CA LYS A 320 18.27 14.80 -10.62
C LYS A 320 19.19 14.35 -9.46
N HIS A 321 20.45 14.71 -9.53
CA HIS A 321 21.46 14.34 -8.53
C HIS A 321 21.83 15.48 -7.57
N GLN A 322 21.16 16.62 -7.69
CA GLN A 322 21.34 17.73 -6.77
C GLN A 322 20.43 17.58 -5.56
N GLU A 323 20.80 18.22 -4.46
CA GLU A 323 19.96 18.25 -3.27
C GLU A 323 18.62 18.94 -3.58
N PRO A 324 17.50 18.38 -3.10
CA PRO A 324 16.20 19.00 -3.27
C PRO A 324 16.12 20.30 -2.49
N ILE A 325 15.37 21.25 -3.02
CA ILE A 325 15.17 22.54 -2.34
C ILE A 325 14.00 22.41 -1.37
N CYS A 326 14.25 22.71 -0.10
CA CYS A 326 13.21 22.86 0.90
C CYS A 326 12.44 24.17 0.64
N ILE A 327 11.12 24.05 0.50
CA ILE A 327 10.19 25.15 0.33
C ILE A 327 9.60 25.49 1.69
N GLU A 328 9.75 26.71 2.13
CA GLU A 328 9.15 27.21 3.37
C GLU A 328 7.65 27.45 3.15
N ILE A 329 6.84 26.59 3.71
CA ILE A 329 5.37 26.71 3.70
C ILE A 329 4.94 27.43 4.98
N PRO A 330 4.05 28.43 4.91
CA PRO A 330 3.53 29.10 6.10
C PRO A 330 2.92 28.12 7.09
N SER A 331 3.17 28.35 8.38
CA SER A 331 2.61 27.51 9.47
C SER A 331 1.08 27.43 9.40
N SER A 332 0.41 28.50 8.98
CA SER A 332 -1.05 28.52 8.81
C SER A 332 -1.57 27.47 7.80
N CYS A 333 -0.78 27.10 6.78
CA CYS A 333 -1.13 26.04 5.85
C CYS A 333 -1.00 24.65 6.52
N TRP A 334 0.03 24.47 7.34
CA TRP A 334 0.22 23.24 8.12
C TRP A 334 -0.82 23.11 9.23
N ASP A 335 -1.22 24.20 9.87
CA ASP A 335 -2.30 24.21 10.87
C ASP A 335 -3.64 23.77 10.26
N GLN A 336 -3.95 24.25 9.05
CA GLN A 336 -5.14 23.81 8.32
C GLN A 336 -5.03 22.34 7.92
N TRP A 337 -3.86 21.89 7.47
CA TRP A 337 -3.60 20.49 7.17
C TRP A 337 -3.77 19.61 8.41
N ASN A 338 -3.16 19.98 9.56
CA ASN A 338 -3.29 19.28 10.83
C ASN A 338 -4.75 19.17 11.28
N LYS A 339 -5.50 20.27 11.15
CA LYS A 339 -6.93 20.27 11.49
C LYS A 339 -7.71 19.28 10.62
N ALA A 340 -7.56 19.38 9.31
CA ALA A 340 -8.22 18.48 8.36
C ALA A 340 -7.80 17.02 8.58
N TRP A 341 -6.52 16.78 8.90
CA TRP A 341 -6.01 15.46 9.23
C TRP A 341 -6.67 14.88 10.48
N ASN A 342 -6.71 15.66 11.59
CA ASN A 342 -7.30 15.22 12.85
C ASN A 342 -8.81 14.94 12.75
N GLU A 343 -9.51 15.66 11.86
CA GLU A 343 -10.94 15.45 11.61
C GLU A 343 -11.19 14.16 10.82
N THR A 344 -10.21 13.65 10.11
CA THR A 344 -10.37 12.57 9.14
C THR A 344 -9.63 11.28 9.47
N VAL A 345 -8.53 11.35 10.22
CA VAL A 345 -7.78 10.19 10.68
C VAL A 345 -8.10 9.98 12.15
N PRO A 346 -8.75 8.87 12.55
CA PRO A 346 -9.08 8.66 13.95
C PRO A 346 -7.81 8.60 14.79
N TYR A 347 -7.81 9.37 15.86
CA TYR A 347 -6.74 9.37 16.86
C TYR A 347 -6.72 7.99 17.55
N ILE A 348 -5.55 7.39 17.65
CA ILE A 348 -5.33 6.19 18.45
C ILE A 348 -4.81 6.67 19.79
N GLU A 349 -5.67 6.68 20.82
CA GLU A 349 -5.23 6.91 22.19
C GLU A 349 -4.32 5.76 22.64
N GLU A 350 -3.23 6.10 23.31
CA GLU A 350 -2.22 5.14 23.83
C GLU A 350 -2.76 4.24 24.94
#